data_4766292d37b673767f5ed0d89f2f45d2
#
_entry.id   4766292d37b673767f5ed0d89f2f45d2
#
_cell.length_a   1.000
_cell.length_b   1.000
_cell.length_c   1.000
_cell.angle_alpha   90.00
_cell.angle_beta   90.00
_cell.angle_gamma   90.00
#
_symmetry.space_group_name_H-M   'P 1'
#
loop_
_entity.id
_entity.type
_entity.pdbx_description
1 polymer ?
#
loop_
_entity_poly.entity_id
_entity_poly.type
_entity_poly.pdbx_seq_one_letter_code
_entity_poly.pdbx_strand_id
1 'polypeptide(L)'
;KYLNSNKNMDCYKGSLSLVNGAIKSKVSRFIGIGTCFEYEQSNNILTINTPLKPLTPYASAKVLLFDQLSKLLLNTDIEFVWCRLFYLFGENEHQRRLVPYIRSQLESGKTAKLSTGKQIRDFMDVKDAGKIIANIANSKIKGPVNVCSGIPITVRELAEKIADEYGRR
;
A
#
# COMPACT_ATOMS: atom_id res chain seq x y z
N LYS A 1 10.38 -8.82 6.25
CA LYS A 1 11.06 -9.88 5.45
C LYS A 1 10.52 -9.95 4.02
N TYR A 2 9.23 -9.64 3.76
CA TYR A 2 8.69 -9.62 2.39
C TYR A 2 9.39 -8.59 1.49
N LEU A 3 9.85 -7.48 2.04
CA LEU A 3 10.53 -6.42 1.29
C LEU A 3 11.76 -6.91 0.49
N ASN A 4 12.44 -7.95 1.00
CA ASN A 4 13.66 -8.51 0.40
C ASN A 4 13.48 -9.98 -0.03
N SER A 5 12.24 -10.43 -0.25
CA SER A 5 11.95 -11.81 -0.61
C SER A 5 12.09 -12.03 -2.12
N ASN A 6 12.72 -13.13 -2.52
CA ASN A 6 12.79 -13.55 -3.92
C ASN A 6 11.40 -13.86 -4.52
N LYS A 7 10.41 -14.19 -3.66
CA LYS A 7 9.01 -14.38 -4.08
C LYS A 7 8.37 -13.13 -4.71
N ASN A 8 8.97 -11.95 -4.55
CA ASN A 8 8.48 -10.76 -5.23
C ASN A 8 8.51 -10.91 -6.75
N MET A 9 9.51 -11.61 -7.30
CA MET A 9 9.58 -11.91 -8.74
C MET A 9 8.59 -12.99 -9.18
N ASP A 10 8.25 -13.93 -8.30
CA ASP A 10 7.19 -14.92 -8.59
C ASP A 10 5.83 -14.22 -8.66
N CYS A 11 5.55 -13.29 -7.73
CA CYS A 11 4.34 -12.46 -7.76
C CYS A 11 4.28 -11.60 -9.03
N TYR A 12 5.42 -11.02 -9.46
CA TYR A 12 5.51 -10.28 -10.72
C TYR A 12 5.13 -11.15 -11.92
N LYS A 13 5.75 -12.33 -12.07
CA LYS A 13 5.46 -13.27 -13.17
C LYS A 13 4.00 -13.75 -13.15
N GLY A 14 3.48 -14.10 -11.98
CA GLY A 14 2.09 -14.51 -11.82
C GLY A 14 1.11 -13.40 -12.21
N SER A 15 1.41 -12.14 -11.86
CA SER A 15 0.60 -10.99 -12.26
C SER A 15 0.59 -10.77 -13.78
N LEU A 16 1.74 -10.96 -14.46
CA LEU A 16 1.78 -10.90 -15.93
C LEU A 16 0.95 -12.01 -16.59
N SER A 17 1.00 -13.22 -16.04
CA SER A 17 0.17 -14.33 -16.53
C SER A 17 -1.33 -14.02 -16.36
N LEU A 18 -1.72 -13.43 -15.23
CA LEU A 18 -3.10 -13.00 -14.98
C LEU A 18 -3.56 -11.93 -15.99
N VAL A 19 -2.73 -10.94 -16.27
CA VAL A 19 -3.06 -9.88 -17.24
C VAL A 19 -3.22 -10.44 -18.65
N ASN A 20 -2.35 -11.37 -19.06
CA ASN A 20 -2.52 -12.04 -20.34
C ASN A 20 -3.84 -12.81 -20.44
N GLY A 21 -4.28 -13.43 -19.35
CA GLY A 21 -5.62 -14.02 -19.24
C GLY A 21 -6.73 -12.98 -19.36
N ALA A 22 -6.60 -11.84 -18.67
CA ALA A 22 -7.55 -10.73 -18.71
C ALA A 22 -7.71 -10.16 -20.13
N ILE A 23 -6.59 -9.99 -20.87
CA ILE A 23 -6.58 -9.54 -22.26
C ILE A 23 -7.36 -10.55 -23.16
N LYS A 24 -7.07 -11.83 -23.03
CA LYS A 24 -7.76 -12.88 -23.79
C LYS A 24 -9.26 -12.94 -23.50
N SER A 25 -9.63 -12.70 -22.24
CA SER A 25 -11.03 -12.68 -21.77
C SER A 25 -11.75 -11.36 -22.03
N LYS A 26 -11.07 -10.38 -22.63
CA LYS A 26 -11.62 -9.06 -22.98
C LYS A 26 -12.33 -8.37 -21.81
N VAL A 27 -11.70 -8.43 -20.61
CA VAL A 27 -12.22 -7.67 -19.45
C VAL A 27 -12.21 -6.18 -19.75
N SER A 28 -13.18 -5.44 -19.27
CA SER A 28 -13.27 -3.99 -19.53
C SER A 28 -12.31 -3.16 -18.67
N ARG A 29 -11.91 -3.67 -17.49
CA ARG A 29 -11.08 -2.93 -16.53
C ARG A 29 -10.15 -3.87 -15.78
N PHE A 30 -8.92 -3.40 -15.53
CA PHE A 30 -7.91 -4.09 -14.73
C PHE A 30 -7.35 -3.15 -13.65
N ILE A 31 -7.40 -3.58 -12.39
CA ILE A 31 -6.88 -2.82 -11.26
C ILE A 31 -5.68 -3.54 -10.69
N GLY A 32 -4.52 -2.90 -10.78
CA GLY A 32 -3.29 -3.38 -10.14
C GLY A 32 -3.08 -2.71 -8.78
N ILE A 33 -2.50 -3.46 -7.84
CA ILE A 33 -2.20 -2.97 -6.50
C ILE A 33 -0.70 -2.71 -6.36
N GLY A 34 -0.35 -1.45 -6.22
CA GLY A 34 0.97 -0.93 -5.97
C GLY A 34 1.21 -0.55 -4.50
N THR A 35 2.25 0.23 -4.27
CA THR A 35 2.65 0.66 -2.93
C THR A 35 3.29 2.05 -2.95
N CYS A 36 3.16 2.83 -1.88
CA CYS A 36 3.87 4.09 -1.72
C CYS A 36 5.40 3.93 -1.66
N PHE A 37 5.92 2.71 -1.44
CA PHE A 37 7.34 2.42 -1.52
C PHE A 37 7.93 2.48 -2.94
N GLU A 38 7.10 2.62 -3.96
CA GLU A 38 7.53 2.85 -5.34
C GLU A 38 8.15 4.24 -5.50
N TYR A 39 7.67 5.23 -4.72
CA TYR A 39 8.11 6.61 -4.81
C TYR A 39 9.50 6.84 -4.20
N GLU A 40 10.18 7.87 -4.68
CA GLU A 40 11.32 8.45 -3.98
C GLU A 40 10.86 8.93 -2.60
N GLN A 41 11.45 8.33 -1.56
CA GLN A 41 11.11 8.66 -0.18
C GLN A 41 11.73 10.01 0.20
N SER A 42 10.91 10.94 0.64
CA SER A 42 11.31 12.28 1.08
C SER A 42 10.43 12.72 2.25
N ASN A 43 10.71 13.90 2.79
CA ASN A 43 9.85 14.53 3.80
C ASN A 43 8.66 15.30 3.19
N ASN A 44 8.53 15.29 1.87
CA ASN A 44 7.45 15.96 1.16
C ASN A 44 6.22 15.04 1.03
N ILE A 45 5.09 15.66 0.71
CA ILE A 45 3.85 14.93 0.39
C ILE A 45 4.08 14.14 -0.90
N LEU A 46 3.80 12.84 -0.86
CA LEU A 46 3.89 11.96 -2.03
C LEU A 46 2.64 12.12 -2.90
N THR A 47 2.84 12.53 -4.13
CA THR A 47 1.79 12.65 -5.15
C THR A 47 2.00 11.63 -6.27
N ILE A 48 1.03 11.49 -7.16
CA ILE A 48 1.18 10.62 -8.35
C ILE A 48 2.33 11.06 -9.27
N ASN A 49 2.76 12.33 -9.17
CA ASN A 49 3.87 12.92 -9.94
C ASN A 49 5.22 12.80 -9.23
N THR A 50 5.25 12.29 -8.00
CA THR A 50 6.51 12.05 -7.29
C THR A 50 7.34 11.00 -8.05
N PRO A 51 8.65 11.23 -8.28
CA PRO A 51 9.50 10.29 -8.99
C PRO A 51 9.49 8.90 -8.35
N LEU A 52 9.55 7.86 -9.19
CA LEU A 52 9.66 6.47 -8.75
C LEU A 52 11.14 6.14 -8.51
N LYS A 53 11.47 5.78 -7.27
CA LYS A 53 12.83 5.41 -6.85
C LYS A 53 12.76 4.32 -5.77
N PRO A 54 12.42 3.09 -6.18
CA PRO A 54 12.24 2.00 -5.23
C PRO A 54 13.56 1.63 -4.56
N LEU A 55 13.54 1.48 -3.23
CA LEU A 55 14.72 1.16 -2.41
C LEU A 55 14.76 -0.32 -1.97
N THR A 56 13.77 -1.12 -2.34
CA THR A 56 13.68 -2.53 -1.94
C THR A 56 13.30 -3.42 -3.11
N PRO A 57 13.72 -4.71 -3.13
CA PRO A 57 13.27 -5.68 -4.14
C PRO A 57 11.75 -5.74 -4.31
N TYR A 58 10.99 -5.62 -3.23
CA TYR A 58 9.53 -5.54 -3.27
C TYR A 58 9.04 -4.32 -4.07
N ALA A 59 9.53 -3.14 -3.73
CA ALA A 59 9.14 -1.91 -4.41
C ALA A 59 9.60 -1.91 -5.88
N SER A 60 10.80 -2.42 -6.16
CA SER A 60 11.32 -2.56 -7.53
C SER A 60 10.45 -3.50 -8.37
N ALA A 61 10.02 -4.63 -7.80
CA ALA A 61 9.11 -5.54 -8.49
C ALA A 61 7.75 -4.89 -8.78
N LYS A 62 7.24 -4.03 -7.87
CA LYS A 62 6.00 -3.28 -8.08
C LYS A 62 6.13 -2.21 -9.18
N VAL A 63 7.24 -1.46 -9.21
CA VAL A 63 7.52 -0.48 -10.28
C VAL A 63 7.65 -1.20 -11.63
N LEU A 64 8.40 -2.30 -11.67
CA LEU A 64 8.56 -3.10 -12.89
C LEU A 64 7.20 -3.63 -13.38
N LEU A 65 6.35 -4.10 -12.48
CA LEU A 65 5.02 -4.58 -12.82
C LEU A 65 4.14 -3.45 -13.38
N PHE A 66 4.14 -2.29 -12.72
CA PHE A 66 3.39 -1.12 -13.19
C PHE A 66 3.80 -0.73 -14.62
N ASP A 67 5.11 -0.63 -14.88
CA ASP A 67 5.64 -0.28 -16.20
C ASP A 67 5.22 -1.31 -17.27
N GLN A 68 5.38 -2.61 -16.98
CA GLN A 68 5.01 -3.66 -17.92
C GLN A 68 3.50 -3.71 -18.18
N LEU A 69 2.66 -3.56 -17.15
CA LEU A 69 1.21 -3.53 -17.31
C LEU A 69 0.76 -2.30 -18.11
N SER A 70 1.36 -1.14 -17.84
CA SER A 70 1.08 0.08 -18.60
C SER A 70 1.37 -0.10 -20.09
N LYS A 71 2.46 -0.76 -20.44
CA LYS A 71 2.84 -1.06 -21.85
C LYS A 71 1.91 -2.11 -22.48
N LEU A 72 1.63 -3.19 -21.76
CA LEU A 72 0.81 -4.31 -22.29
C LEU A 72 -0.64 -3.87 -22.54
N LEU A 73 -1.18 -3.01 -21.69
CA LEU A 73 -2.57 -2.60 -21.75
C LEU A 73 -2.79 -1.34 -22.60
N LEU A 74 -1.71 -0.62 -22.99
CA LEU A 74 -1.78 0.62 -23.75
C LEU A 74 -2.56 0.49 -25.08
N ASN A 75 -2.40 -0.64 -25.77
CA ASN A 75 -3.00 -0.90 -27.07
C ASN A 75 -4.21 -1.87 -26.97
N THR A 76 -4.89 -1.89 -25.83
CA THR A 76 -6.09 -2.68 -25.57
C THR A 76 -7.23 -1.78 -25.15
N ASP A 77 -8.47 -2.30 -25.22
CA ASP A 77 -9.65 -1.59 -24.71
C ASP A 77 -9.78 -1.68 -23.18
N ILE A 78 -8.80 -2.26 -22.49
CA ILE A 78 -8.85 -2.47 -21.03
C ILE A 78 -8.45 -1.18 -20.31
N GLU A 79 -9.37 -0.65 -19.52
CA GLU A 79 -9.07 0.47 -18.64
C GLU A 79 -8.16 0.04 -17.50
N PHE A 80 -6.97 0.62 -17.41
CA PHE A 80 -5.98 0.28 -16.39
C PHE A 80 -5.94 1.31 -15.26
N VAL A 81 -5.97 0.81 -14.01
CA VAL A 81 -5.75 1.61 -12.80
C VAL A 81 -4.66 0.97 -11.96
N TRP A 82 -3.76 1.77 -11.41
CA TRP A 82 -2.71 1.34 -10.51
C TRP A 82 -2.86 2.01 -9.14
N CYS A 83 -3.37 1.26 -8.14
CA CYS A 83 -3.66 1.76 -6.80
C CYS A 83 -2.42 1.62 -5.90
N ARG A 84 -1.72 2.71 -5.62
CA ARG A 84 -0.58 2.73 -4.66
C ARG A 84 -1.10 2.84 -3.25
N LEU A 85 -1.05 1.72 -2.51
CA LEU A 85 -1.45 1.68 -1.12
C LEU A 85 -0.39 2.29 -0.21
N PHE A 86 -0.85 3.04 0.78
CA PHE A 86 0.00 3.58 1.85
C PHE A 86 0.03 2.62 3.05
N TYR A 87 0.21 3.10 4.27
CA TYR A 87 0.37 2.26 5.44
C TYR A 87 -1.00 1.80 5.95
N LEU A 88 -1.34 0.55 5.67
CA LEU A 88 -2.60 -0.03 6.12
C LEU A 88 -2.46 -0.68 7.48
N PHE A 89 -3.53 -0.58 8.27
CA PHE A 89 -3.74 -1.34 9.51
C PHE A 89 -5.15 -1.91 9.53
N GLY A 90 -5.43 -2.86 10.43
CA GLY A 90 -6.79 -3.39 10.60
C GLY A 90 -6.83 -4.84 11.08
N GLU A 91 -8.00 -5.44 11.00
CA GLU A 91 -8.25 -6.81 11.40
C GLU A 91 -7.34 -7.80 10.64
N ASN A 92 -6.93 -8.87 11.33
CA ASN A 92 -6.07 -9.92 10.79
C ASN A 92 -4.67 -9.44 10.37
N GLU A 93 -4.26 -8.23 10.76
CA GLU A 93 -2.89 -7.77 10.54
C GLU A 93 -1.91 -8.62 11.35
N HIS A 94 -0.74 -8.91 10.76
CA HIS A 94 0.27 -9.73 11.41
C HIS A 94 0.76 -9.09 12.72
N GLN A 95 0.79 -9.84 13.84
CA GLN A 95 1.09 -9.40 15.20
C GLN A 95 2.42 -8.63 15.37
N ARG A 96 3.38 -8.79 14.47
CA ARG A 96 4.66 -8.07 14.47
C ARG A 96 4.62 -6.72 13.76
N ARG A 97 3.48 -6.31 13.22
CA ARG A 97 3.33 -5.00 12.63
C ARG A 97 2.99 -3.96 13.72
N LEU A 98 3.15 -2.69 13.40
CA LEU A 98 3.15 -1.61 14.39
C LEU A 98 1.87 -1.56 15.23
N VAL A 99 0.71 -1.48 14.58
CA VAL A 99 -0.57 -1.31 15.30
C VAL A 99 -0.92 -2.52 16.15
N PRO A 100 -0.91 -3.78 15.64
CA PRO A 100 -1.13 -4.95 16.47
C PRO A 100 -0.13 -5.11 17.60
N TYR A 101 1.15 -4.78 17.37
CA TYR A 101 2.16 -4.81 18.42
C TYR A 101 1.83 -3.85 19.57
N ILE A 102 1.50 -2.58 19.24
CA ILE A 102 1.15 -1.59 20.27
C ILE A 102 -0.07 -2.07 21.08
N ARG A 103 -1.14 -2.48 20.40
CA ARG A 103 -2.37 -2.98 21.05
C ARG A 103 -2.07 -4.17 21.96
N SER A 104 -1.34 -5.16 21.49
CA SER A 104 -0.97 -6.35 22.28
C SER A 104 -0.15 -6.00 23.54
N GLN A 105 0.75 -5.01 23.47
CA GLN A 105 1.49 -4.56 24.66
C GLN A 105 0.53 -3.88 25.67
N LEU A 106 -0.34 -3.00 25.20
CA LEU A 106 -1.29 -2.29 26.05
C LEU A 106 -2.30 -3.22 26.70
N GLU A 107 -2.86 -4.18 25.96
CA GLU A 107 -3.76 -5.23 26.47
C GLU A 107 -3.10 -6.09 27.55
N SER A 108 -1.82 -6.38 27.38
CA SER A 108 -1.04 -7.16 28.38
C SER A 108 -0.55 -6.31 29.56
N GLY A 109 -0.93 -5.05 29.67
CA GLY A 109 -0.47 -4.15 30.73
C GLY A 109 1.00 -3.70 30.59
N LYS A 110 1.62 -3.93 29.44
CA LYS A 110 3.04 -3.64 29.19
C LYS A 110 3.23 -2.32 28.44
N THR A 111 4.44 -1.79 28.46
CA THR A 111 4.85 -0.62 27.67
C THR A 111 5.25 -1.06 26.27
N ALA A 112 4.67 -0.44 25.24
CA ALA A 112 5.11 -0.62 23.86
C ALA A 112 6.44 0.10 23.62
N LYS A 113 7.52 -0.65 23.34
CA LYS A 113 8.83 -0.08 23.03
C LYS A 113 8.89 0.28 21.55
N LEU A 114 9.01 1.55 21.25
CA LEU A 114 9.12 2.09 19.90
C LEU A 114 10.47 2.79 19.71
N SER A 115 10.83 3.07 18.45
CA SER A 115 11.93 3.98 18.12
C SER A 115 11.55 5.43 18.47
N THR A 116 12.25 6.42 17.94
CA THR A 116 11.95 7.84 18.22
C THR A 116 10.52 8.26 17.90
N GLY A 117 9.82 7.50 17.05
CA GLY A 117 8.45 7.79 16.63
C GLY A 117 8.27 9.02 15.74
N LYS A 118 9.36 9.64 15.28
CA LYS A 118 9.34 10.89 14.48
C LYS A 118 8.97 10.67 13.01
N GLN A 119 8.91 9.42 12.55
CA GLN A 119 8.59 9.11 11.16
C GLN A 119 7.13 9.51 10.88
N ILE A 120 6.95 10.35 9.87
CA ILE A 120 5.63 10.74 9.38
C ILE A 120 5.15 9.69 8.37
N ARG A 121 3.91 9.25 8.50
CA ARG A 121 3.27 8.27 7.61
C ARG A 121 1.79 8.64 7.45
N ASP A 122 1.19 8.14 6.38
CA ASP A 122 -0.26 8.15 6.19
C ASP A 122 -0.77 6.74 6.51
N PHE A 123 -1.52 6.62 7.59
CA PHE A 123 -2.12 5.37 8.04
C PHE A 123 -3.61 5.33 7.71
N MET A 124 -4.08 4.22 7.17
CA MET A 124 -5.47 4.02 6.78
C MET A 124 -5.97 2.64 7.23
N ASP A 125 -7.23 2.56 7.65
CA ASP A 125 -7.88 1.27 7.89
C ASP A 125 -8.02 0.48 6.59
N VAL A 126 -7.72 -0.82 6.64
CA VAL A 126 -7.78 -1.71 5.47
C VAL A 126 -9.18 -1.80 4.87
N LYS A 127 -10.24 -1.66 5.70
CA LYS A 127 -11.63 -1.66 5.22
C LYS A 127 -11.93 -0.42 4.39
N ASP A 128 -11.39 0.75 4.80
CA ASP A 128 -11.57 1.99 4.05
C ASP A 128 -10.77 1.98 2.75
N ALA A 129 -9.54 1.44 2.77
CA ALA A 129 -8.79 1.19 1.55
C ALA A 129 -9.57 0.27 0.58
N GLY A 130 -10.19 -0.79 1.10
CA GLY A 130 -11.05 -1.69 0.32
C GLY A 130 -12.25 -0.97 -0.32
N LYS A 131 -12.94 -0.10 0.43
CA LYS A 131 -14.04 0.73 -0.09
C LYS A 131 -13.58 1.67 -1.20
N ILE A 132 -12.43 2.32 -1.02
CA ILE A 132 -11.85 3.21 -2.04
C ILE A 132 -11.56 2.43 -3.32
N ILE A 133 -10.92 1.25 -3.21
CA ILE A 133 -10.61 0.41 -4.37
C ILE A 133 -11.90 -0.05 -5.08
N ALA A 134 -12.94 -0.44 -4.32
CA ALA A 134 -14.23 -0.81 -4.89
C ALA A 134 -14.90 0.36 -5.62
N ASN A 135 -14.83 1.57 -5.06
CA ASN A 135 -15.32 2.78 -5.72
C ASN A 135 -14.53 3.11 -6.99
N ILE A 136 -13.19 2.96 -6.96
CA ILE A 136 -12.33 3.11 -8.14
C ILE A 136 -12.73 2.08 -9.22
N ALA A 137 -13.06 0.85 -8.84
CA ALA A 137 -13.48 -0.18 -9.79
C ALA A 137 -14.73 0.22 -10.58
N ASN A 138 -15.64 0.96 -9.94
CA ASN A 138 -16.90 1.43 -10.53
C ASN A 138 -16.82 2.89 -11.05
N SER A 139 -15.63 3.48 -11.09
CA SER A 139 -15.42 4.87 -11.53
C SER A 139 -14.88 4.95 -12.96
N LYS A 140 -14.67 6.18 -13.44
CA LYS A 140 -13.97 6.47 -14.72
C LYS A 140 -12.48 6.76 -14.53
N ILE A 141 -11.94 6.60 -13.32
CA ILE A 141 -10.53 6.88 -13.01
C ILE A 141 -9.64 5.89 -13.76
N LYS A 142 -8.56 6.37 -14.36
CA LYS A 142 -7.53 5.58 -15.05
C LYS A 142 -6.13 6.02 -14.61
N GLY A 143 -5.15 5.15 -14.80
CA GLY A 143 -3.75 5.42 -14.47
C GLY A 143 -3.42 5.25 -12.98
N PRO A 144 -2.32 5.84 -12.50
CA PRO A 144 -1.90 5.73 -11.11
C PRO A 144 -2.77 6.55 -10.16
N VAL A 145 -3.10 5.97 -9.00
CA VAL A 145 -3.91 6.59 -7.93
C VAL A 145 -3.27 6.29 -6.59
N ASN A 146 -3.17 7.28 -5.71
CA ASN A 146 -2.80 7.05 -4.32
C ASN A 146 -4.05 6.66 -3.51
N VAL A 147 -3.95 5.53 -2.79
CA VAL A 147 -4.98 5.08 -1.84
C VAL A 147 -4.42 5.29 -0.44
N CYS A 148 -4.81 6.41 0.16
CA CYS A 148 -4.31 6.95 1.41
C CYS A 148 -5.40 7.77 2.11
N SER A 149 -5.20 8.10 3.40
CA SER A 149 -6.12 8.94 4.16
C SER A 149 -6.00 10.42 3.82
N GLY A 150 -4.84 10.85 3.32
CA GLY A 150 -4.48 12.25 3.14
C GLY A 150 -4.09 12.95 4.46
N ILE A 151 -4.04 12.23 5.57
CA ILE A 151 -3.74 12.77 6.90
C ILE A 151 -2.38 12.23 7.37
N PRO A 152 -1.31 13.02 7.24
CA PRO A 152 0.01 12.63 7.74
C PRO A 152 0.02 12.70 9.28
N ILE A 153 0.52 11.63 9.92
CA ILE A 153 0.77 11.62 11.36
C ILE A 153 2.12 10.98 11.66
N THR A 154 2.71 11.32 12.78
CA THR A 154 3.91 10.63 13.26
C THR A 154 3.55 9.27 13.85
N VAL A 155 4.52 8.36 13.86
CA VAL A 155 4.35 7.06 14.55
C VAL A 155 4.08 7.26 16.04
N ARG A 156 4.62 8.34 16.65
CA ARG A 156 4.34 8.72 18.04
C ARG A 156 2.88 9.08 18.23
N GLU A 157 2.36 10.01 17.43
CA GLU A 157 0.94 10.43 17.51
C GLU A 157 -0.02 9.25 17.29
N LEU A 158 0.32 8.34 16.38
CA LEU A 158 -0.47 7.11 16.20
C LEU A 158 -0.44 6.25 17.48
N ALA A 159 0.74 6.07 18.08
CA ALA A 159 0.87 5.27 19.31
C ALA A 159 0.11 5.90 20.48
N GLU A 160 0.17 7.23 20.62
CA GLU A 160 -0.56 8.00 21.64
C GLU A 160 -2.07 7.86 21.46
N LYS A 161 -2.59 8.00 20.22
CA LYS A 161 -4.01 7.77 19.92
C LYS A 161 -4.46 6.36 20.29
N ILE A 162 -3.65 5.35 19.98
CA ILE A 162 -3.97 3.96 20.38
C ILE A 162 -3.93 3.81 21.90
N ALA A 163 -2.96 4.44 22.59
CA ALA A 163 -2.86 4.38 24.05
C ALA A 163 -4.06 5.04 24.74
N ASP A 164 -4.57 6.14 24.19
CA ASP A 164 -5.78 6.81 24.68
C ASP A 164 -7.02 5.88 24.62
N GLU A 165 -7.14 5.00 23.59
CA GLU A 165 -8.21 3.99 23.52
C GLU A 165 -8.20 3.03 24.72
N TYR A 166 -7.04 2.83 25.36
CA TYR A 166 -6.85 1.97 26.53
C TYR A 166 -6.78 2.75 27.86
N GLY A 167 -7.04 4.07 27.84
CA GLY A 167 -6.90 4.93 29.01
C GLY A 167 -5.46 5.02 29.56
N ARG A 168 -4.47 4.89 28.71
CA ARG A 168 -3.03 4.87 29.05
C ARG A 168 -2.27 5.94 28.25
N ARG A 169 -1.33 6.57 28.91
CA ARG A 169 -0.37 7.51 28.33
C ARG A 169 1.05 7.17 28.74
#